data_627af8197f98836b047176ed48f3e346
#
_entry.id   627af8197f98836b047176ed48f3e346
#
_cell.length_a   1.000
_cell.length_b   1.000
_cell.length_c   1.000
_cell.angle_alpha   90.00
_cell.angle_beta   90.00
_cell.angle_gamma   90.00
#
_symmetry.space_group_name_H-M   'P 1'
#
loop_
_entity.id
_entity.type
_entity.pdbx_description
1 polymer ?
#
loop_
_entity_poly.entity_id
_entity_poly.type
_entity_poly.pdbx_seq_one_letter_code
_entity_poly.pdbx_strand_id
1 'polypeptide(L)'
;MIELETKVRVPFLWGKSVFKKTRWSQINLIVGPNGSGKTILAQELTKQFQAAGKSVKFISAERDTDNISILRDNEKIREKIERVLSEMFGKSITFIEDIDGTFIPIVRNRAWNVEYMMEDVECHGLQKIISLLINLYSSTTDIVIFDEPELHLHPQFQLFFMNEIRQEAKHHCNKLFFLITHSPFFIDLRTPEDLEGVIVCHTNRPPTHIEELSREDEALFKRFLPRFNTYHKQFFFSDNQIFVEGYTDQQMFTYLLPYVENKANTAGTSVIDVGGKDELGVFCKVCSLIGTDARIITDLDSLFSGKLRDVVCNDPRVASWLEKQEEKQQTFYEKIFTTKELAQAVSLDKLIYRLERYIVAIGEEIATSGDPSTGSGTPGTAGTAEFTLWLSKLAFLQERHENPVAVDTYKTVLLQGILKNYTELSSLLPEKLAASLPLIKNLSSLIFAAAEAARVYILHKGCIEHYYTRSTVNYMPVSGKDKLFREELDFIMDSRPKLVRKHYEPLIFLLEAATSK
;
A
#
# COMPACT_ATOMS: atom_id res chain seq x y z
N MET A 1 23.59 -14.86 -1.55
CA MET A 1 22.49 -15.64 -2.16
C MET A 1 22.95 -17.04 -2.46
N ILE A 2 22.07 -18.03 -2.35
CA ILE A 2 22.36 -19.45 -2.63
C ILE A 2 21.57 -19.84 -3.89
N GLU A 3 22.22 -20.46 -4.85
CA GLU A 3 21.58 -20.95 -6.07
C GLU A 3 21.07 -22.38 -5.83
N LEU A 4 19.76 -22.54 -5.92
CA LEU A 4 19.08 -23.84 -5.78
C LEU A 4 17.74 -23.78 -6.54
N GLU A 5 17.65 -24.45 -7.67
CA GLU A 5 16.42 -24.45 -8.48
C GLU A 5 15.31 -25.21 -7.78
N THR A 6 14.16 -24.58 -7.62
CA THR A 6 12.95 -25.18 -7.05
C THR A 6 11.76 -24.97 -7.97
N LYS A 7 10.91 -26.02 -8.07
CA LYS A 7 9.69 -26.02 -8.88
C LYS A 7 8.55 -26.64 -8.10
N VAL A 8 7.70 -25.81 -7.49
CA VAL A 8 6.58 -26.28 -6.68
C VAL A 8 5.28 -26.21 -7.47
N ARG A 9 4.50 -27.29 -7.42
CA ARG A 9 3.16 -27.37 -8.01
C ARG A 9 2.16 -27.76 -6.92
N VAL A 10 1.11 -26.95 -6.76
CA VAL A 10 0.00 -27.24 -5.84
C VAL A 10 -1.32 -27.13 -6.63
N PRO A 11 -1.76 -28.24 -7.30
CA PRO A 11 -2.85 -28.21 -8.28
C PRO A 11 -4.18 -27.73 -7.71
N PHE A 12 -4.50 -28.04 -6.46
CA PHE A 12 -5.74 -27.65 -5.81
C PHE A 12 -5.79 -26.17 -5.41
N LEU A 13 -4.63 -25.47 -5.38
CA LEU A 13 -4.56 -24.02 -5.14
C LEU A 13 -4.31 -23.24 -6.42
N TRP A 14 -3.41 -23.71 -7.30
CA TRP A 14 -2.91 -22.92 -8.44
C TRP A 14 -3.21 -23.57 -9.80
N GLY A 15 -4.00 -24.66 -9.84
CA GLY A 15 -4.31 -25.38 -11.07
C GLY A 15 -3.06 -25.92 -11.76
N LYS A 16 -2.84 -25.55 -13.02
CA LYS A 16 -1.68 -25.99 -13.82
C LYS A 16 -0.43 -25.14 -13.59
N SER A 17 -0.54 -24.02 -12.88
CA SER A 17 0.57 -23.09 -12.66
C SER A 17 1.62 -23.65 -11.70
N VAL A 18 2.85 -23.17 -11.83
CA VAL A 18 4.02 -23.63 -11.08
C VAL A 18 4.74 -22.44 -10.48
N PHE A 19 5.05 -22.51 -9.20
CA PHE A 19 6.01 -21.60 -8.58
C PHE A 19 7.43 -22.05 -8.93
N LYS A 20 8.28 -21.14 -9.37
CA LYS A 20 9.70 -21.40 -9.67
C LYS A 20 10.55 -20.33 -9.01
N LYS A 21 11.64 -20.71 -8.37
CA LYS A 21 12.65 -19.80 -7.83
C LYS A 21 14.01 -20.47 -7.89
N THR A 22 15.02 -19.72 -8.28
CA THR A 22 16.39 -20.24 -8.47
C THR A 22 17.39 -19.65 -7.50
N ARG A 23 17.14 -18.43 -7.03
CA ARG A 23 18.06 -17.67 -6.15
C ARG A 23 17.40 -17.44 -4.80
N TRP A 24 18.08 -17.81 -3.72
CA TRP A 24 17.55 -17.71 -2.36
C TRP A 24 18.38 -16.76 -1.51
N SER A 25 17.69 -15.82 -0.87
CA SER A 25 18.29 -14.95 0.13
C SER A 25 18.59 -15.74 1.41
N GLN A 26 19.50 -15.26 2.25
CA GLN A 26 19.75 -15.91 3.53
C GLN A 26 18.51 -15.95 4.42
N ILE A 27 17.69 -14.88 4.37
CA ILE A 27 16.40 -14.80 5.07
C ILE A 27 15.32 -14.70 4.01
N ASN A 28 14.36 -15.62 4.07
CA ASN A 28 13.24 -15.70 3.15
C ASN A 28 11.93 -15.60 3.94
N LEU A 29 11.06 -14.67 3.55
CA LEU A 29 9.78 -14.42 4.17
C LEU A 29 8.67 -14.96 3.28
N ILE A 30 7.87 -15.89 3.78
CA ILE A 30 6.68 -16.40 3.09
C ILE A 30 5.46 -15.72 3.71
N VAL A 31 4.88 -14.78 2.96
CA VAL A 31 3.79 -13.90 3.43
C VAL A 31 2.56 -14.05 2.54
N GLY A 32 1.44 -13.52 2.95
CA GLY A 32 0.19 -13.54 2.18
C GLY A 32 -1.03 -13.74 3.07
N PRO A 33 -2.25 -13.62 2.50
CA PRO A 33 -3.52 -13.78 3.21
C PRO A 33 -3.68 -15.15 3.86
N ASN A 34 -4.65 -15.26 4.77
CA ASN A 34 -5.04 -16.56 5.34
C ASN A 34 -5.58 -17.47 4.24
N GLY A 35 -5.21 -18.77 4.30
CA GLY A 35 -5.64 -19.74 3.30
C GLY A 35 -4.91 -19.68 1.96
N SER A 36 -3.91 -18.82 1.79
CA SER A 36 -3.12 -18.71 0.54
C SER A 36 -2.11 -19.86 0.33
N GLY A 37 -2.01 -20.80 1.27
CA GLY A 37 -1.17 -22.00 1.13
C GLY A 37 0.29 -21.81 1.52
N LYS A 38 0.63 -20.84 2.38
CA LYS A 38 2.00 -20.58 2.84
C LYS A 38 2.70 -21.81 3.43
N THR A 39 2.06 -22.47 4.39
CA THR A 39 2.60 -23.69 5.03
C THR A 39 2.75 -24.83 4.01
N ILE A 40 1.80 -24.97 3.08
CA ILE A 40 1.87 -25.98 2.01
C ILE A 40 3.07 -25.72 1.09
N LEU A 41 3.27 -24.45 0.67
CA LEU A 41 4.45 -24.06 -0.10
C LEU A 41 5.73 -24.45 0.62
N ALA A 42 5.86 -24.11 1.90
CA ALA A 42 7.04 -24.38 2.69
C ALA A 42 7.29 -25.90 2.87
N GLN A 43 6.23 -26.69 3.05
CA GLN A 43 6.34 -28.16 3.11
C GLN A 43 6.82 -28.76 1.77
N GLU A 44 6.32 -28.27 0.64
CA GLU A 44 6.77 -28.71 -0.69
C GLU A 44 8.21 -28.26 -0.97
N LEU A 45 8.59 -27.03 -0.57
CA LEU A 45 9.98 -26.56 -0.63
C LEU A 45 10.90 -27.46 0.23
N THR A 46 10.47 -27.84 1.43
CA THR A 46 11.22 -28.76 2.30
C THR A 46 11.55 -30.06 1.59
N LYS A 47 10.56 -30.70 0.93
CA LYS A 47 10.77 -31.92 0.16
C LYS A 47 11.79 -31.74 -0.96
N GLN A 48 11.73 -30.62 -1.67
CA GLN A 48 12.66 -30.34 -2.77
C GLN A 48 14.08 -30.06 -2.28
N PHE A 49 14.23 -29.31 -1.19
CA PHE A 49 15.53 -29.07 -0.58
C PHE A 49 16.18 -30.38 -0.07
N GLN A 50 15.38 -31.24 0.56
CA GLN A 50 15.85 -32.56 0.98
C GLN A 50 16.24 -33.45 -0.21
N ALA A 51 15.45 -33.42 -1.29
CA ALA A 51 15.79 -34.15 -2.53
C ALA A 51 17.07 -33.61 -3.19
N ALA A 52 17.40 -32.35 -2.98
CA ALA A 52 18.66 -31.72 -3.41
C ALA A 52 19.83 -31.96 -2.44
N GLY A 53 19.67 -32.84 -1.45
CA GLY A 53 20.71 -33.21 -0.48
C GLY A 53 20.92 -32.19 0.65
N LYS A 54 19.99 -31.24 0.85
CA LYS A 54 20.05 -30.26 1.93
C LYS A 54 19.39 -30.79 3.18
N SER A 55 20.01 -30.57 4.33
CA SER A 55 19.39 -30.83 5.63
C SER A 55 18.42 -29.70 6.00
N VAL A 56 17.17 -30.06 6.31
CA VAL A 56 16.10 -29.08 6.62
C VAL A 56 15.49 -29.37 7.98
N LYS A 57 15.39 -28.33 8.82
CA LYS A 57 14.64 -28.37 10.09
C LYS A 57 13.39 -27.51 9.93
N PHE A 58 12.20 -28.13 10.08
CA PHE A 58 10.91 -27.47 10.05
C PHE A 58 10.36 -27.36 11.48
N ILE A 59 10.08 -26.16 11.94
CA ILE A 59 9.62 -25.83 13.29
C ILE A 59 8.23 -25.22 13.16
N SER A 60 7.21 -25.95 13.60
CA SER A 60 5.82 -25.50 13.63
C SER A 60 5.48 -24.95 15.00
N ALA A 61 4.71 -23.85 15.03
CA ALA A 61 4.26 -23.24 16.28
C ALA A 61 3.42 -24.17 17.17
N GLU A 62 2.66 -25.08 16.56
CA GLU A 62 1.78 -26.03 17.28
C GLU A 62 2.53 -27.23 17.89
N ARG A 63 3.74 -27.50 17.43
CA ARG A 63 4.54 -28.67 17.85
C ARG A 63 5.79 -28.22 18.59
N ASP A 64 5.61 -27.47 19.68
CA ASP A 64 6.69 -27.22 20.61
C ASP A 64 7.03 -28.52 21.33
N THR A 65 7.99 -29.24 20.80
CA THR A 65 8.72 -30.18 21.63
C THR A 65 9.70 -29.37 22.45
N ASP A 66 9.50 -29.35 23.75
CA ASP A 66 10.42 -28.75 24.72
C ASP A 66 11.79 -29.38 24.60
N ASN A 67 12.60 -28.88 23.69
CA ASN A 67 13.98 -29.34 23.49
C ASN A 67 14.95 -28.71 24.51
N ILE A 68 14.47 -28.39 25.71
CA ILE A 68 15.29 -27.86 26.82
C ILE A 68 16.43 -28.86 27.15
N SER A 69 16.21 -30.15 26.96
CA SER A 69 17.24 -31.17 27.12
C SER A 69 18.51 -30.94 26.26
N ILE A 70 18.40 -30.26 25.14
CA ILE A 70 19.56 -29.90 24.29
C ILE A 70 20.53 -28.97 25.05
N LEU A 71 20.04 -28.17 25.99
CA LEU A 71 20.84 -27.25 26.79
C LEU A 71 21.79 -28.00 27.76
N ARG A 72 21.46 -29.24 28.11
CA ARG A 72 22.32 -30.09 28.93
C ARG A 72 23.63 -30.45 28.21
N ASP A 73 23.51 -30.78 26.94
CA ASP A 73 24.65 -31.29 26.15
C ASP A 73 25.44 -30.15 25.48
N ASN A 74 24.88 -28.89 25.49
CA ASN A 74 25.44 -27.75 24.80
C ASN A 74 25.55 -26.52 25.69
N GLU A 75 26.58 -26.48 26.55
CA GLU A 75 26.87 -25.35 27.45
C GLU A 75 27.00 -24.01 26.72
N LYS A 76 27.66 -23.98 25.57
CA LYS A 76 27.82 -22.78 24.76
C LYS A 76 26.49 -22.17 24.29
N ILE A 77 25.55 -23.03 23.91
CA ILE A 77 24.20 -22.58 23.48
C ILE A 77 23.44 -22.07 24.70
N ARG A 78 23.52 -22.77 25.83
CA ARG A 78 22.91 -22.36 27.08
C ARG A 78 23.39 -20.97 27.51
N GLU A 79 24.71 -20.79 27.61
CA GLU A 79 25.31 -19.51 27.97
C GLU A 79 24.92 -18.38 27.00
N LYS A 80 24.82 -18.69 25.70
CA LYS A 80 24.39 -17.71 24.70
C LYS A 80 22.93 -17.29 24.94
N ILE A 81 22.04 -18.25 25.19
CA ILE A 81 20.61 -17.96 25.47
C ILE A 81 20.46 -17.19 26.77
N GLU A 82 21.14 -17.59 27.83
CA GLU A 82 21.14 -16.91 29.13
C GLU A 82 21.58 -15.43 28.99
N ARG A 83 22.65 -15.20 28.25
CA ARG A 83 23.15 -13.85 27.99
C ARG A 83 22.15 -13.01 27.21
N VAL A 84 21.67 -13.53 26.08
CA VAL A 84 20.77 -12.82 25.17
C VAL A 84 19.44 -12.48 25.84
N LEU A 85 18.88 -13.43 26.61
CA LEU A 85 17.65 -13.19 27.39
C LEU A 85 17.89 -12.21 28.55
N SER A 86 19.01 -12.31 29.23
CA SER A 86 19.34 -11.41 30.34
C SER A 86 19.54 -9.97 29.86
N GLU A 87 20.15 -9.78 28.69
CA GLU A 87 20.28 -8.46 28.05
C GLU A 87 18.91 -7.89 27.66
N MET A 88 18.05 -8.71 27.06
CA MET A 88 16.73 -8.30 26.61
C MET A 88 15.81 -7.88 27.78
N PHE A 89 15.80 -8.65 28.87
CA PHE A 89 14.87 -8.43 29.98
C PHE A 89 15.43 -7.52 31.08
N GLY A 90 16.74 -7.22 31.06
CA GLY A 90 17.40 -6.51 32.15
C GLY A 90 17.41 -7.28 33.47
N LYS A 91 17.10 -8.58 33.44
CA LYS A 91 17.10 -9.53 34.56
C LYS A 91 18.15 -10.60 34.29
N SER A 92 18.68 -11.24 35.33
CA SER A 92 19.55 -12.40 35.13
C SER A 92 18.68 -13.63 34.91
N ILE A 93 18.84 -14.30 33.76
CA ILE A 93 18.14 -15.56 33.45
C ILE A 93 19.21 -16.65 33.36
N THR A 94 19.04 -17.72 34.13
CA THR A 94 19.95 -18.87 34.18
C THR A 94 19.14 -20.14 34.15
N PHE A 95 19.69 -21.18 33.53
CA PHE A 95 19.07 -22.51 33.51
C PHE A 95 19.71 -23.38 34.59
N ILE A 96 18.90 -23.90 35.51
CA ILE A 96 19.34 -24.77 36.60
C ILE A 96 18.81 -26.17 36.31
N GLU A 97 19.65 -27.19 36.49
CA GLU A 97 19.26 -28.60 36.39
C GLU A 97 18.46 -29.00 37.62
N ASP A 98 17.24 -29.48 37.40
CA ASP A 98 16.37 -30.02 38.44
C ASP A 98 16.70 -31.50 38.76
N ILE A 99 16.07 -32.01 39.80
CA ILE A 99 16.27 -33.41 40.31
C ILE A 99 16.05 -34.46 39.21
N ASP A 100 15.14 -34.18 38.30
CA ASP A 100 14.79 -35.04 37.15
C ASP A 100 15.75 -34.89 35.96
N GLY A 101 16.76 -34.02 36.06
CA GLY A 101 17.72 -33.75 34.97
C GLY A 101 17.15 -32.82 33.88
N THR A 102 16.01 -32.18 34.11
CA THR A 102 15.44 -31.14 33.25
C THR A 102 16.02 -29.77 33.60
N PHE A 103 16.26 -28.93 32.59
CA PHE A 103 16.71 -27.57 32.82
C PHE A 103 15.51 -26.64 33.00
N ILE A 104 15.47 -25.96 34.14
CA ILE A 104 14.43 -24.99 34.48
C ILE A 104 15.02 -23.59 34.40
N PRO A 105 14.39 -22.67 33.66
CA PRO A 105 14.84 -21.27 33.62
C PRO A 105 14.45 -20.56 34.92
N ILE A 106 15.46 -20.05 35.62
CA ILE A 106 15.32 -19.25 36.82
C ILE A 106 15.60 -17.78 36.49
N VAL A 107 14.71 -16.92 36.93
CA VAL A 107 14.82 -15.47 36.76
C VAL A 107 15.24 -14.85 38.09
N ARG A 108 16.34 -14.07 38.04
CA ARG A 108 16.81 -13.28 39.18
C ARG A 108 16.60 -11.81 38.90
N ASN A 109 15.73 -11.19 39.66
CA ASN A 109 15.57 -9.74 39.64
C ASN A 109 16.62 -9.11 40.56
N ARG A 110 17.66 -8.51 39.96
CA ARG A 110 18.76 -7.91 40.70
C ARG A 110 18.34 -6.72 41.58
N ALA A 111 17.30 -5.99 41.19
CA ALA A 111 16.82 -4.82 41.91
C ALA A 111 16.20 -5.19 43.26
N TRP A 112 15.52 -6.33 43.34
CA TRP A 112 14.82 -6.79 44.51
C TRP A 112 15.46 -8.01 45.18
N ASN A 113 16.55 -8.55 44.59
CA ASN A 113 17.27 -9.75 45.01
C ASN A 113 16.31 -10.96 45.23
N VAL A 114 15.35 -11.12 44.31
CA VAL A 114 14.36 -12.19 44.33
C VAL A 114 14.62 -13.14 43.18
N GLU A 115 14.60 -14.44 43.47
CA GLU A 115 14.68 -15.52 42.45
C GLU A 115 13.32 -16.23 42.38
N TYR A 116 12.90 -16.56 41.17
CA TYR A 116 11.65 -17.29 40.94
C TYR A 116 11.76 -18.15 39.67
N MET A 117 10.96 -19.22 39.62
CA MET A 117 10.82 -20.02 38.40
C MET A 117 10.10 -19.21 37.34
N MET A 118 10.60 -19.25 36.12
CA MET A 118 9.99 -18.53 34.99
C MET A 118 8.56 -18.97 34.75
N GLU A 119 8.28 -20.25 34.87
CA GLU A 119 6.96 -20.86 34.62
C GLU A 119 5.87 -20.35 35.56
N ASP A 120 6.23 -20.00 36.78
CA ASP A 120 5.27 -19.57 37.81
C ASP A 120 4.84 -18.12 37.65
N VAL A 121 5.66 -17.28 37.05
CA VAL A 121 5.47 -15.82 37.08
C VAL A 121 5.44 -15.18 35.71
N GLU A 122 6.22 -15.70 34.75
CA GLU A 122 6.37 -15.08 33.45
C GLU A 122 5.32 -15.62 32.45
N CYS A 123 5.03 -14.84 31.41
CA CYS A 123 4.03 -15.19 30.43
C CYS A 123 4.50 -16.31 29.47
N HIS A 124 3.56 -17.01 28.87
CA HIS A 124 3.82 -18.04 27.84
C HIS A 124 4.72 -17.55 26.70
N GLY A 125 4.71 -16.23 26.41
CA GLY A 125 5.58 -15.64 25.37
C GLY A 125 7.06 -15.80 25.67
N LEU A 126 7.48 -15.80 26.94
CA LEU A 126 8.87 -15.98 27.32
C LEU A 126 9.31 -17.46 27.16
N GLN A 127 8.45 -18.40 27.50
CA GLN A 127 8.71 -19.82 27.26
C GLN A 127 8.88 -20.08 25.75
N LYS A 128 7.99 -19.47 24.96
CA LYS A 128 8.04 -19.59 23.49
C LYS A 128 9.33 -19.03 22.90
N ILE A 129 9.79 -17.86 23.34
CA ILE A 129 11.04 -17.28 22.83
C ILE A 129 12.25 -18.16 23.16
N ILE A 130 12.29 -18.79 24.32
CA ILE A 130 13.33 -19.74 24.71
C ILE A 130 13.35 -20.92 23.72
N SER A 131 12.20 -21.56 23.47
CA SER A 131 12.08 -22.63 22.50
C SER A 131 12.57 -22.23 21.11
N LEU A 132 12.18 -21.05 20.64
CA LEU A 132 12.64 -20.53 19.34
C LEU A 132 14.15 -20.28 19.31
N LEU A 133 14.74 -19.73 20.38
CA LEU A 133 16.19 -19.51 20.47
C LEU A 133 16.98 -20.82 20.54
N ILE A 134 16.48 -21.82 21.28
CA ILE A 134 17.07 -23.17 21.29
C ILE A 134 17.10 -23.72 19.86
N ASN A 135 15.97 -23.66 19.17
CA ASN A 135 15.86 -24.15 17.80
C ASN A 135 16.75 -23.37 16.81
N LEU A 136 16.89 -22.06 16.99
CA LEU A 136 17.74 -21.20 16.16
C LEU A 136 19.23 -21.54 16.32
N TYR A 137 19.70 -21.63 17.56
CA TYR A 137 21.13 -21.79 17.85
C TYR A 137 21.62 -23.25 17.80
N SER A 138 20.73 -24.22 18.15
CA SER A 138 21.10 -25.65 18.12
C SER A 138 21.05 -26.28 16.74
N SER A 139 20.42 -25.61 15.78
CA SER A 139 20.26 -26.18 14.44
C SER A 139 21.59 -26.24 13.69
N THR A 140 22.03 -27.45 13.35
CA THR A 140 23.19 -27.73 12.48
C THR A 140 22.79 -27.93 11.02
N THR A 141 21.50 -27.77 10.70
CA THR A 141 20.96 -27.97 9.34
C THR A 141 21.27 -26.80 8.42
N ASP A 142 21.31 -27.07 7.11
CA ASP A 142 21.52 -26.05 6.07
C ASP A 142 20.36 -25.05 6.02
N ILE A 143 19.15 -25.52 6.32
CA ILE A 143 17.91 -24.75 6.17
C ILE A 143 17.07 -24.89 7.44
N VAL A 144 16.59 -23.74 7.96
CA VAL A 144 15.67 -23.69 9.10
C VAL A 144 14.42 -22.97 8.67
N ILE A 145 13.26 -23.56 8.88
CA ILE A 145 11.94 -23.03 8.55
C ILE A 145 11.15 -22.85 9.85
N PHE A 146 10.74 -21.63 10.13
CA PHE A 146 9.84 -21.29 11.23
C PHE A 146 8.44 -21.02 10.67
N ASP A 147 7.46 -21.80 11.10
CA ASP A 147 6.05 -21.66 10.70
C ASP A 147 5.27 -20.99 11.82
N GLU A 148 4.79 -19.77 11.56
CA GLU A 148 4.05 -18.90 12.48
C GLU A 148 4.77 -18.68 13.83
N PRO A 149 6.04 -18.26 13.83
CA PRO A 149 6.79 -18.05 15.07
C PRO A 149 6.20 -16.94 15.96
N GLU A 150 5.32 -16.10 15.43
CA GLU A 150 4.61 -15.04 16.17
C GLU A 150 3.60 -15.54 17.19
N LEU A 151 3.13 -16.78 17.10
CA LEU A 151 2.10 -17.29 18.01
C LEU A 151 2.58 -17.20 19.45
N HIS A 152 1.76 -16.54 20.27
CA HIS A 152 2.03 -16.24 21.68
C HIS A 152 3.18 -15.25 21.94
N LEU A 153 3.80 -14.65 20.91
CA LEU A 153 4.85 -13.67 21.09
C LEU A 153 4.32 -12.23 21.06
N HIS A 154 4.66 -11.47 22.10
CA HIS A 154 4.49 -10.02 22.08
C HIS A 154 5.32 -9.39 20.94
N PRO A 155 4.87 -8.29 20.27
CA PRO A 155 5.61 -7.63 19.19
C PRO A 155 7.08 -7.37 19.46
N GLN A 156 7.44 -6.99 20.70
CA GLN A 156 8.85 -6.79 21.07
C GLN A 156 9.68 -8.07 20.97
N PHE A 157 9.10 -9.23 21.33
CA PHE A 157 9.78 -10.53 21.22
C PHE A 157 9.93 -10.96 19.77
N GLN A 158 8.96 -10.61 18.92
CA GLN A 158 9.04 -10.87 17.48
C GLN A 158 10.19 -10.08 16.84
N LEU A 159 10.30 -8.78 17.14
CA LEU A 159 11.40 -7.93 16.68
C LEU A 159 12.75 -8.43 17.20
N PHE A 160 12.81 -8.81 18.46
CA PHE A 160 13.98 -9.37 19.07
C PHE A 160 14.42 -10.66 18.37
N PHE A 161 13.51 -11.63 18.18
CA PHE A 161 13.80 -12.89 17.52
C PHE A 161 14.22 -12.69 16.05
N MET A 162 13.58 -11.77 15.34
CA MET A 162 14.00 -11.41 13.98
C MET A 162 15.42 -10.87 13.94
N ASN A 163 15.80 -10.06 14.95
CA ASN A 163 17.16 -9.55 15.06
C ASN A 163 18.18 -10.67 15.33
N GLU A 164 17.83 -11.67 16.17
CA GLU A 164 18.68 -12.84 16.43
C GLU A 164 18.85 -13.69 15.17
N ILE A 165 17.79 -13.90 14.37
CA ILE A 165 17.91 -14.57 13.06
C ILE A 165 18.88 -13.83 12.15
N ARG A 166 18.85 -12.48 12.12
CA ARG A 166 19.80 -11.68 11.33
C ARG A 166 21.24 -11.82 11.82
N GLN A 167 21.46 -11.93 13.12
CA GLN A 167 22.80 -12.17 13.66
C GLN A 167 23.30 -13.57 13.25
N GLU A 168 22.46 -14.60 13.40
CA GLU A 168 22.82 -15.95 12.97
C GLU A 168 23.10 -16.03 11.46
N ALA A 169 22.31 -15.35 10.63
CA ALA A 169 22.53 -15.30 9.19
C ALA A 169 23.89 -14.69 8.84
N LYS A 170 24.34 -13.64 9.57
CA LYS A 170 25.67 -13.05 9.36
C LYS A 170 26.81 -14.02 9.74
N HIS A 171 26.62 -14.82 10.78
CA HIS A 171 27.63 -15.78 11.25
C HIS A 171 27.69 -17.05 10.38
N HIS A 172 26.61 -17.41 9.71
CA HIS A 172 26.46 -18.64 8.94
C HIS A 172 26.05 -18.36 7.49
N CYS A 173 27.00 -17.90 6.66
CA CYS A 173 26.74 -17.43 5.29
C CYS A 173 26.06 -18.48 4.37
N ASN A 174 26.19 -19.78 4.64
CA ASN A 174 25.61 -20.85 3.85
C ASN A 174 24.26 -21.37 4.39
N LYS A 175 23.76 -20.79 5.48
CA LYS A 175 22.52 -21.20 6.11
C LYS A 175 21.36 -20.34 5.59
N LEU A 176 20.24 -21.01 5.29
CA LEU A 176 18.99 -20.35 4.88
C LEU A 176 17.97 -20.39 6.01
N PHE A 177 17.31 -19.26 6.22
CA PHE A 177 16.20 -19.11 7.15
C PHE A 177 14.93 -18.78 6.38
N PHE A 178 13.86 -19.50 6.70
CA PHE A 178 12.52 -19.22 6.19
C PHE A 178 11.59 -18.90 7.35
N LEU A 179 10.81 -17.84 7.20
CA LEU A 179 9.77 -17.48 8.14
C LEU A 179 8.44 -17.42 7.39
N ILE A 180 7.50 -18.26 7.81
CA ILE A 180 6.11 -18.19 7.37
C ILE A 180 5.41 -17.37 8.43
N THR A 181 4.90 -16.20 8.07
CA THR A 181 4.37 -15.27 9.07
C THR A 181 3.14 -14.50 8.59
N HIS A 182 2.30 -14.13 9.53
CA HIS A 182 1.22 -13.17 9.41
C HIS A 182 1.50 -11.86 10.16
N SER A 183 2.68 -11.74 10.75
CA SER A 183 3.03 -10.57 11.53
C SER A 183 3.88 -9.56 10.77
N PRO A 184 3.48 -8.29 10.72
CA PRO A 184 4.27 -7.22 10.11
C PRO A 184 5.59 -6.98 10.85
N PHE A 185 5.74 -7.44 12.09
CA PHE A 185 6.96 -7.28 12.88
C PHE A 185 8.09 -8.21 12.41
N PHE A 186 7.76 -9.34 11.77
CA PHE A 186 8.75 -10.22 11.14
C PHE A 186 9.17 -9.75 9.74
N ILE A 187 8.43 -8.83 9.12
CA ILE A 187 8.83 -8.25 7.84
C ILE A 187 9.89 -7.17 8.11
N ASP A 188 11.15 -7.57 8.20
CA ASP A 188 12.28 -6.68 8.45
C ASP A 188 13.03 -6.43 7.14
N LEU A 189 12.63 -5.38 6.42
CA LEU A 189 13.22 -4.97 5.15
C LEU A 189 14.13 -3.75 5.40
N ARG A 190 15.43 -3.96 5.48
CA ARG A 190 16.43 -2.91 5.77
C ARG A 190 17.15 -2.45 4.51
N THR A 191 17.29 -3.34 3.56
CA THR A 191 17.96 -3.10 2.28
C THR A 191 17.09 -3.53 1.11
N PRO A 192 17.29 -2.99 -0.10
CA PRO A 192 16.55 -3.42 -1.28
C PRO A 192 16.65 -4.94 -1.54
N GLU A 193 17.80 -5.53 -1.28
CA GLU A 193 18.05 -6.97 -1.47
C GLU A 193 17.18 -7.84 -0.55
N ASP A 194 16.73 -7.33 0.60
CA ASP A 194 15.79 -8.06 1.46
C ASP A 194 14.46 -8.33 0.76
N LEU A 195 14.05 -7.49 -0.21
CA LEU A 195 12.83 -7.70 -1.02
C LEU A 195 12.91 -8.95 -1.89
N GLU A 196 14.10 -9.35 -2.35
CA GLU A 196 14.30 -10.57 -3.13
C GLU A 196 14.06 -11.85 -2.28
N GLY A 197 14.13 -11.71 -0.96
CA GLY A 197 13.77 -12.76 0.00
C GLY A 197 12.28 -12.87 0.28
N VAL A 198 11.44 -11.93 -0.20
CA VAL A 198 10.00 -11.96 0.06
C VAL A 198 9.28 -12.79 -1.00
N ILE A 199 8.48 -13.76 -0.54
CA ILE A 199 7.60 -14.60 -1.35
C ILE A 199 6.17 -14.30 -0.93
N VAL A 200 5.37 -13.76 -1.85
CA VAL A 200 3.98 -13.41 -1.59
C VAL A 200 3.06 -14.50 -2.12
N CYS A 201 2.38 -15.18 -1.22
CA CYS A 201 1.36 -16.17 -1.55
C CYS A 201 0.02 -15.49 -1.84
N HIS A 202 -0.69 -16.01 -2.82
CA HIS A 202 -1.99 -15.51 -3.26
C HIS A 202 -3.04 -16.61 -3.14
N THR A 203 -4.31 -16.21 -3.00
CA THR A 203 -5.40 -17.18 -2.80
C THR A 203 -5.66 -18.05 -4.03
N ASN A 204 -5.55 -17.51 -5.25
CA ASN A 204 -6.00 -18.17 -6.49
C ASN A 204 -4.92 -18.25 -7.59
N ARG A 205 -3.67 -17.99 -7.28
CA ARG A 205 -2.55 -18.05 -8.22
C ARG A 205 -1.27 -18.46 -7.51
N PRO A 206 -0.23 -18.92 -8.25
CA PRO A 206 1.05 -19.28 -7.62
C PRO A 206 1.67 -18.08 -6.91
N PRO A 207 2.50 -18.33 -5.89
CA PRO A 207 3.25 -17.29 -5.21
C PRO A 207 4.12 -16.50 -6.18
N THR A 208 4.33 -15.24 -5.85
CA THR A 208 5.18 -14.31 -6.59
C THR A 208 6.36 -13.86 -5.75
N HIS A 209 7.44 -13.47 -6.39
CA HIS A 209 8.66 -12.98 -5.75
C HIS A 209 9.44 -12.12 -6.73
N ILE A 210 10.39 -11.37 -6.23
CA ILE A 210 11.35 -10.61 -7.04
C ILE A 210 12.57 -11.51 -7.27
N GLU A 211 12.92 -11.76 -8.54
CA GLU A 211 14.12 -12.53 -8.88
C GLU A 211 15.39 -11.69 -8.72
N GLU A 212 15.37 -10.48 -9.28
CA GLU A 212 16.47 -9.53 -9.23
C GLU A 212 15.95 -8.10 -9.38
N LEU A 213 16.45 -7.19 -8.56
CA LEU A 213 16.13 -5.77 -8.66
C LEU A 213 17.00 -5.09 -9.72
N SER A 214 16.39 -4.24 -10.53
CA SER A 214 17.16 -3.35 -11.41
C SER A 214 17.90 -2.29 -10.58
N ARG A 215 18.98 -1.72 -11.12
CA ARG A 215 19.71 -0.63 -10.43
C ARG A 215 18.83 0.59 -10.13
N GLU A 216 17.86 0.87 -11.00
CA GLU A 216 16.90 1.95 -10.80
C GLU A 216 15.95 1.64 -9.64
N ASP A 217 15.46 0.40 -9.56
CA ASP A 217 14.61 -0.07 -8.47
C ASP A 217 15.35 -0.09 -7.13
N GLU A 218 16.61 -0.56 -7.12
CA GLU A 218 17.47 -0.50 -5.92
C GLU A 218 17.60 0.93 -5.39
N ALA A 219 17.87 1.91 -6.27
CA ALA A 219 17.99 3.31 -5.88
C ALA A 219 16.68 3.89 -5.34
N LEU A 220 15.55 3.48 -5.92
CA LEU A 220 14.22 3.87 -5.47
C LEU A 220 13.95 3.31 -4.07
N PHE A 221 14.12 2.00 -3.88
CA PHE A 221 13.83 1.33 -2.61
C PHE A 221 14.78 1.74 -1.50
N LYS A 222 16.04 2.01 -1.77
CA LYS A 222 16.98 2.53 -0.78
C LYS A 222 16.50 3.82 -0.12
N ARG A 223 15.78 4.67 -0.87
CA ARG A 223 15.17 5.90 -0.34
C ARG A 223 13.85 5.64 0.38
N PHE A 224 13.12 4.64 -0.05
CA PHE A 224 11.77 4.33 0.42
C PHE A 224 11.76 3.47 1.69
N LEU A 225 12.59 2.41 1.77
CA LEU A 225 12.57 1.45 2.88
C LEU A 225 12.65 2.07 4.28
N PRO A 226 13.43 3.15 4.54
CA PRO A 226 13.44 3.81 5.84
C PRO A 226 12.08 4.39 6.28
N ARG A 227 11.18 4.68 5.32
CA ARG A 227 9.82 5.19 5.55
C ARG A 227 8.79 4.07 5.64
N PHE A 228 9.16 2.87 5.22
CA PHE A 228 8.29 1.70 5.19
C PHE A 228 8.10 1.13 6.59
N ASN A 229 7.15 1.67 7.32
CA ASN A 229 6.87 1.32 8.72
C ASN A 229 6.02 0.04 8.85
N THR A 230 5.81 -0.41 10.08
CA THR A 230 5.04 -1.62 10.41
C THR A 230 3.62 -1.58 9.89
N TYR A 231 2.99 -0.40 9.85
CA TYR A 231 1.64 -0.23 9.32
C TYR A 231 1.58 -0.49 7.81
N HIS A 232 2.53 0.05 7.06
CA HIS A 232 2.61 -0.20 5.62
C HIS A 232 2.80 -1.69 5.28
N LYS A 233 3.50 -2.45 6.14
CA LYS A 233 3.74 -3.88 5.91
C LYS A 233 2.48 -4.75 5.92
N GLN A 234 1.36 -4.23 6.42
CA GLN A 234 0.07 -4.91 6.39
C GLN A 234 -0.40 -5.24 4.97
N PHE A 235 0.08 -4.52 3.96
CA PHE A 235 -0.28 -4.80 2.58
C PHE A 235 0.13 -6.22 2.12
N PHE A 236 1.16 -6.82 2.71
CA PHE A 236 1.55 -8.19 2.39
C PHE A 236 0.51 -9.26 2.80
N PHE A 237 -0.40 -8.91 3.70
CA PHE A 237 -1.37 -9.85 4.29
C PHE A 237 -2.80 -9.63 3.80
N SER A 238 -3.04 -8.62 3.00
CA SER A 238 -4.36 -8.28 2.48
C SER A 238 -4.56 -8.87 1.09
N ASP A 239 -5.79 -9.32 0.79
CA ASP A 239 -6.17 -9.76 -0.56
C ASP A 239 -6.33 -8.56 -1.51
N ASN A 240 -6.85 -7.45 -0.98
CA ASN A 240 -7.09 -6.21 -1.70
C ASN A 240 -6.42 -5.05 -0.95
N GLN A 241 -5.45 -4.40 -1.58
CA GLN A 241 -4.79 -3.23 -1.03
C GLN A 241 -5.28 -1.98 -1.74
N ILE A 242 -5.84 -1.04 -0.98
CA ILE A 242 -6.22 0.28 -1.46
C ILE A 242 -5.26 1.29 -0.83
N PHE A 243 -4.46 1.95 -1.66
CA PHE A 243 -3.54 2.99 -1.22
C PHE A 243 -4.18 4.36 -1.40
N VAL A 244 -4.01 5.20 -0.39
CA VAL A 244 -4.51 6.57 -0.35
C VAL A 244 -3.41 7.54 0.06
N GLU A 245 -3.59 8.83 -0.20
CA GLU A 245 -2.55 9.82 -0.01
C GLU A 245 -2.22 10.11 1.46
N GLY A 246 -3.24 10.12 2.32
CA GLY A 246 -3.07 10.54 3.69
C GLY A 246 -4.00 9.88 4.70
N TYR A 247 -3.74 10.21 5.97
CA TYR A 247 -4.45 9.65 7.12
C TYR A 247 -5.97 9.91 7.08
N THR A 248 -6.40 11.12 6.70
CA THR A 248 -7.84 11.46 6.63
C THR A 248 -8.57 10.62 5.59
N ASP A 249 -7.94 10.40 4.43
CA ASP A 249 -8.48 9.54 3.38
C ASP A 249 -8.60 8.09 3.86
N GLN A 250 -7.53 7.59 4.48
CA GLN A 250 -7.48 6.24 5.02
C GLN A 250 -8.60 5.99 6.04
N GLN A 251 -8.77 6.90 6.99
CA GLN A 251 -9.82 6.79 7.99
C GLN A 251 -11.21 6.84 7.35
N MET A 252 -11.46 7.84 6.50
CA MET A 252 -12.76 8.01 5.85
C MET A 252 -13.15 6.78 5.04
N PHE A 253 -12.28 6.25 4.20
CA PHE A 253 -12.56 5.05 3.43
C PHE A 253 -12.71 3.80 4.30
N THR A 254 -11.95 3.69 5.39
CA THR A 254 -12.10 2.60 6.36
C THR A 254 -13.50 2.62 7.01
N TYR A 255 -14.01 3.80 7.37
CA TYR A 255 -15.36 3.94 7.92
C TYR A 255 -16.46 3.69 6.86
N LEU A 256 -16.18 3.93 5.58
CA LEU A 256 -17.14 3.69 4.50
C LEU A 256 -17.15 2.25 3.96
N LEU A 257 -16.08 1.48 4.13
CA LEU A 257 -16.00 0.08 3.71
C LEU A 257 -17.19 -0.80 4.16
N PRO A 258 -17.72 -0.68 5.40
CA PRO A 258 -18.88 -1.45 5.84
C PRO A 258 -20.16 -1.19 5.05
N TYR A 259 -20.24 -0.08 4.33
CA TYR A 259 -21.43 0.31 3.54
C TYR A 259 -21.39 -0.19 2.10
N VAL A 260 -20.29 -0.75 1.63
CA VAL A 260 -20.16 -1.44 0.33
C VAL A 260 -21.07 -2.66 0.33
N GLU A 261 -21.82 -2.88 -0.77
CA GLU A 261 -22.82 -3.95 -0.82
C GLU A 261 -22.21 -5.35 -0.81
N ASN A 262 -21.20 -5.57 -1.65
CA ASN A 262 -20.57 -6.87 -1.78
C ASN A 262 -19.55 -7.11 -0.65
N LYS A 263 -20.01 -7.73 0.44
CA LYS A 263 -19.17 -8.06 1.59
C LYS A 263 -18.02 -9.01 1.26
N ALA A 264 -18.17 -9.85 0.26
CA ALA A 264 -17.10 -10.75 -0.17
C ALA A 264 -15.93 -9.99 -0.81
N ASN A 265 -16.20 -8.85 -1.43
CA ASN A 265 -15.15 -8.00 -2.00
C ASN A 265 -14.43 -7.17 -0.94
N THR A 266 -15.12 -6.78 0.14
CA THR A 266 -14.51 -6.00 1.23
C THR A 266 -13.79 -6.87 2.26
N ALA A 267 -14.11 -8.17 2.32
CA ALA A 267 -13.36 -9.10 3.17
C ALA A 267 -11.90 -9.16 2.73
N GLY A 268 -10.99 -8.92 3.66
CA GLY A 268 -9.54 -8.89 3.37
C GLY A 268 -9.07 -7.62 2.65
N THR A 269 -9.90 -6.57 2.55
CA THR A 269 -9.49 -5.26 2.03
C THR A 269 -8.85 -4.42 3.14
N SER A 270 -7.68 -3.86 2.85
CA SER A 270 -7.00 -2.87 3.71
C SER A 270 -6.86 -1.54 2.97
N VAL A 271 -7.22 -0.45 3.64
CA VAL A 271 -6.96 0.92 3.17
C VAL A 271 -5.70 1.42 3.84
N ILE A 272 -4.70 1.80 3.07
CA ILE A 272 -3.34 2.09 3.53
C ILE A 272 -2.97 3.52 3.13
N ASP A 273 -2.68 4.33 4.13
CA ASP A 273 -2.09 5.65 3.97
C ASP A 273 -0.61 5.53 3.60
N VAL A 274 -0.18 6.16 2.53
CA VAL A 274 1.21 6.11 2.05
C VAL A 274 2.06 7.32 2.50
N GLY A 275 1.46 8.29 3.19
CA GLY A 275 2.17 9.47 3.69
C GLY A 275 2.45 10.55 2.64
N GLY A 276 1.68 10.57 1.56
CA GLY A 276 1.72 11.61 0.53
C GLY A 276 1.71 11.08 -0.91
N LYS A 277 1.25 11.90 -1.84
CA LYS A 277 1.04 11.52 -3.25
C LYS A 277 2.30 11.03 -3.99
N ASP A 278 3.48 11.53 -3.62
CA ASP A 278 4.73 11.12 -4.26
C ASP A 278 5.11 9.66 -3.94
N GLU A 279 4.63 9.13 -2.82
CA GLU A 279 4.88 7.75 -2.40
C GLU A 279 3.95 6.75 -3.10
N LEU A 280 2.78 7.18 -3.60
CA LEU A 280 1.84 6.30 -4.32
C LEU A 280 2.50 5.55 -5.48
N GLY A 281 3.32 6.26 -6.28
CA GLY A 281 4.06 5.65 -7.39
C GLY A 281 5.06 4.57 -6.93
N VAL A 282 5.66 4.73 -5.75
CA VAL A 282 6.58 3.75 -5.18
C VAL A 282 5.83 2.49 -4.75
N PHE A 283 4.70 2.63 -4.06
CA PHE A 283 3.85 1.50 -3.69
C PHE A 283 3.32 0.74 -4.92
N CYS A 284 2.92 1.44 -5.99
CA CYS A 284 2.58 0.83 -7.27
C CYS A 284 3.72 -0.04 -7.80
N LYS A 285 4.94 0.48 -7.77
CA LYS A 285 6.12 -0.24 -8.28
C LYS A 285 6.41 -1.47 -7.42
N VAL A 286 6.35 -1.35 -6.09
CA VAL A 286 6.50 -2.50 -5.17
C VAL A 286 5.46 -3.56 -5.49
N CYS A 287 4.18 -3.19 -5.56
CA CYS A 287 3.10 -4.12 -5.87
C CYS A 287 3.32 -4.82 -7.23
N SER A 288 3.70 -4.08 -8.26
CA SER A 288 4.00 -4.63 -9.58
C SER A 288 5.13 -5.66 -9.53
N LEU A 289 6.22 -5.37 -8.82
CA LEU A 289 7.37 -6.27 -8.70
C LEU A 289 7.05 -7.54 -7.92
N ILE A 290 6.28 -7.43 -6.84
CA ILE A 290 5.84 -8.61 -6.06
C ILE A 290 4.59 -9.28 -6.65
N GLY A 291 4.08 -8.78 -7.80
CA GLY A 291 2.95 -9.37 -8.51
C GLY A 291 1.61 -9.18 -7.81
N THR A 292 1.42 -8.15 -7.00
CA THR A 292 0.12 -7.76 -6.44
C THR A 292 -0.45 -6.57 -7.19
N ASP A 293 -1.79 -6.46 -7.20
CA ASP A 293 -2.46 -5.33 -7.84
C ASP A 293 -2.60 -4.17 -6.85
N ALA A 294 -1.85 -3.10 -7.05
CA ALA A 294 -2.09 -1.85 -6.37
C ALA A 294 -3.42 -1.25 -6.84
N ARG A 295 -4.25 -0.83 -5.90
CA ARG A 295 -5.45 -0.04 -6.14
C ARG A 295 -5.25 1.29 -5.44
N ILE A 296 -5.47 2.37 -6.15
CA ILE A 296 -5.17 3.71 -5.65
C ILE A 296 -6.42 4.56 -5.69
N ILE A 297 -6.70 5.25 -4.60
CA ILE A 297 -7.66 6.35 -4.59
C ILE A 297 -6.85 7.62 -4.33
N THR A 298 -7.00 8.61 -5.19
CA THR A 298 -6.17 9.82 -5.18
C THR A 298 -6.99 11.07 -5.48
N ASP A 299 -6.47 12.22 -5.07
CA ASP A 299 -7.05 13.53 -5.34
C ASP A 299 -6.94 13.91 -6.83
N LEU A 300 -7.77 14.85 -7.28
CA LEU A 300 -7.82 15.31 -8.67
C LEU A 300 -6.49 15.95 -9.13
N ASP A 301 -5.73 16.53 -8.23
CA ASP A 301 -4.46 17.18 -8.54
C ASP A 301 -3.37 16.21 -8.99
N SER A 302 -3.53 14.92 -8.72
CA SER A 302 -2.64 13.85 -9.22
C SER A 302 -2.65 13.71 -10.75
N LEU A 303 -3.61 14.30 -11.46
CA LEU A 303 -3.59 14.40 -12.93
C LEU A 303 -2.51 15.36 -13.43
N PHE A 304 -2.19 16.38 -12.65
CA PHE A 304 -1.33 17.49 -13.09
C PHE A 304 0.03 17.49 -12.39
N SER A 305 0.13 16.82 -11.22
CA SER A 305 1.34 16.84 -10.41
C SER A 305 1.64 15.47 -9.81
N GLY A 306 2.92 15.23 -9.51
CA GLY A 306 3.39 14.02 -8.83
C GLY A 306 3.73 12.86 -9.79
N LYS A 307 4.36 11.84 -9.23
CA LYS A 307 4.89 10.68 -9.98
C LYS A 307 3.81 9.68 -10.41
N LEU A 308 2.61 9.77 -9.84
CA LEU A 308 1.54 8.84 -10.16
C LEU A 308 1.10 8.96 -11.62
N ARG A 309 1.06 10.18 -12.17
CA ARG A 309 0.77 10.42 -13.60
C ARG A 309 1.67 9.59 -14.50
N ASP A 310 2.99 9.61 -14.27
CA ASP A 310 3.95 8.87 -15.10
C ASP A 310 3.71 7.35 -15.03
N VAL A 311 3.40 6.84 -13.83
CA VAL A 311 3.09 5.42 -13.62
C VAL A 311 1.84 5.02 -14.38
N VAL A 312 0.77 5.81 -14.28
CA VAL A 312 -0.52 5.50 -14.94
C VAL A 312 -0.42 5.65 -16.46
N CYS A 313 0.24 6.70 -16.96
CA CYS A 313 0.40 6.91 -18.40
C CYS A 313 1.22 5.81 -19.10
N ASN A 314 2.13 5.16 -18.36
CA ASN A 314 2.96 4.07 -18.87
C ASN A 314 2.40 2.66 -18.54
N ASP A 315 1.24 2.57 -17.92
CA ASP A 315 0.62 1.27 -17.60
C ASP A 315 0.07 0.59 -18.86
N PRO A 316 0.47 -0.65 -19.17
CA PRO A 316 0.02 -1.35 -20.37
C PRO A 316 -1.49 -1.61 -20.39
N ARG A 317 -2.15 -1.67 -19.22
CA ARG A 317 -3.61 -1.82 -19.11
C ARG A 317 -4.33 -0.59 -19.64
N VAL A 318 -3.79 0.61 -19.41
CA VAL A 318 -4.31 1.88 -19.95
C VAL A 318 -4.19 1.90 -21.47
N ALA A 319 -3.02 1.56 -22.01
CA ALA A 319 -2.81 1.50 -23.45
C ALA A 319 -3.79 0.53 -24.13
N SER A 320 -3.91 -0.70 -23.61
CA SER A 320 -4.85 -1.71 -24.12
C SER A 320 -6.31 -1.29 -23.98
N TRP A 321 -6.67 -0.55 -22.91
CA TRP A 321 -8.02 -0.03 -22.75
C TRP A 321 -8.34 1.06 -23.76
N LEU A 322 -7.42 2.02 -23.97
CA LEU A 322 -7.58 3.10 -24.95
C LEU A 322 -7.71 2.56 -26.39
N GLU A 323 -6.90 1.57 -26.75
CA GLU A 323 -6.96 0.88 -28.04
C GLU A 323 -8.36 0.28 -28.30
N LYS A 324 -8.95 -0.38 -27.29
CA LYS A 324 -10.32 -0.92 -27.40
C LYS A 324 -11.42 0.16 -27.48
N GLN A 325 -11.13 1.39 -27.04
CA GLN A 325 -12.05 2.51 -27.16
C GLN A 325 -11.91 3.27 -28.50
N GLU A 326 -10.85 3.06 -29.25
CA GLU A 326 -10.50 3.85 -30.44
C GLU A 326 -11.64 3.89 -31.45
N GLU A 327 -12.23 2.75 -31.82
CA GLU A 327 -13.37 2.70 -32.74
C GLU A 327 -14.60 3.45 -32.20
N LYS A 328 -14.87 3.36 -30.89
CA LYS A 328 -16.03 4.01 -30.26
C LYS A 328 -15.85 5.51 -30.12
N GLN A 329 -14.63 5.97 -29.96
CA GLN A 329 -14.27 7.37 -29.69
C GLN A 329 -13.73 8.08 -30.93
N GLN A 330 -13.66 7.45 -32.09
CA GLN A 330 -13.05 8.02 -33.30
C GLN A 330 -13.61 9.41 -33.62
N THR A 331 -14.95 9.57 -33.69
CA THR A 331 -15.58 10.86 -33.96
C THR A 331 -15.23 11.93 -32.91
N PHE A 332 -14.99 11.53 -31.66
CA PHE A 332 -14.56 12.44 -30.60
C PHE A 332 -13.09 12.79 -30.76
N TYR A 333 -12.23 11.83 -31.08
CA TYR A 333 -10.81 12.06 -31.31
C TYR A 333 -10.56 12.99 -32.51
N GLU A 334 -11.32 12.85 -33.59
CA GLU A 334 -11.26 13.74 -34.77
C GLU A 334 -11.61 15.20 -34.45
N LYS A 335 -12.39 15.45 -33.39
CA LYS A 335 -12.71 16.82 -32.91
C LYS A 335 -11.59 17.45 -32.08
N ILE A 336 -10.79 16.66 -31.39
CA ILE A 336 -9.80 17.15 -30.44
C ILE A 336 -8.35 17.03 -30.94
N PHE A 337 -8.09 16.15 -31.91
CA PHE A 337 -6.77 15.91 -32.47
C PHE A 337 -6.73 16.25 -33.96
N THR A 338 -5.56 16.66 -34.45
CA THR A 338 -5.30 16.80 -35.87
C THR A 338 -5.05 15.45 -36.53
N THR A 339 -5.21 15.37 -37.86
CA THR A 339 -4.96 14.15 -38.62
C THR A 339 -3.53 13.62 -38.41
N LYS A 340 -2.55 14.51 -38.20
CA LYS A 340 -1.16 14.13 -37.94
C LYS A 340 -0.99 13.49 -36.54
N GLU A 341 -1.72 13.98 -35.55
CA GLU A 341 -1.70 13.41 -34.19
C GLU A 341 -2.41 12.07 -34.13
N LEU A 342 -3.48 11.88 -34.91
CA LEU A 342 -4.21 10.62 -35.03
C LEU A 342 -3.47 9.53 -35.79
N ALA A 343 -2.45 9.89 -36.57
CA ALA A 343 -1.55 8.90 -37.20
C ALA A 343 -0.70 8.13 -36.18
N GLN A 344 -0.67 8.57 -34.94
CA GLN A 344 -0.02 7.91 -33.82
C GLN A 344 -1.09 7.47 -32.81
N ALA A 345 -0.87 6.32 -32.13
CA ALA A 345 -1.76 5.83 -31.10
C ALA A 345 -2.10 6.90 -30.05
N VAL A 346 -3.36 6.94 -29.65
CA VAL A 346 -3.83 7.83 -28.59
C VAL A 346 -3.34 7.31 -27.24
N SER A 347 -2.60 8.14 -26.49
CA SER A 347 -2.12 7.82 -25.16
C SER A 347 -2.82 8.68 -24.10
N LEU A 348 -2.82 8.20 -22.86
CA LEU A 348 -3.41 8.95 -21.74
C LEU A 348 -2.71 10.32 -21.56
N ASP A 349 -1.39 10.38 -21.72
CA ASP A 349 -0.66 11.63 -21.60
C ASP A 349 -1.08 12.65 -22.70
N LYS A 350 -1.33 12.21 -23.93
CA LYS A 350 -1.89 13.08 -24.97
C LYS A 350 -3.27 13.61 -24.61
N LEU A 351 -4.13 12.79 -23.98
CA LEU A 351 -5.47 13.21 -23.54
C LEU A 351 -5.36 14.25 -22.41
N ILE A 352 -4.52 14.01 -21.41
CA ILE A 352 -4.27 14.95 -20.31
C ILE A 352 -3.71 16.26 -20.85
N TYR A 353 -2.71 16.21 -21.73
CA TYR A 353 -2.14 17.41 -22.35
C TYR A 353 -3.21 18.22 -23.12
N ARG A 354 -4.11 17.53 -23.82
CA ARG A 354 -5.22 18.18 -24.54
C ARG A 354 -6.20 18.83 -23.56
N LEU A 355 -6.52 18.16 -22.46
CA LEU A 355 -7.36 18.71 -21.40
C LEU A 355 -6.72 19.98 -20.82
N GLU A 356 -5.42 19.93 -20.48
CA GLU A 356 -4.68 21.08 -19.95
C GLU A 356 -4.77 22.30 -20.88
N ARG A 357 -4.60 22.11 -22.19
CA ARG A 357 -4.72 23.20 -23.17
C ARG A 357 -6.10 23.85 -23.17
N TYR A 358 -7.18 23.06 -23.09
CA TYR A 358 -8.53 23.61 -23.10
C TYR A 358 -8.83 24.37 -21.80
N ILE A 359 -8.48 23.79 -20.64
CA ILE A 359 -8.76 24.47 -19.36
C ILE A 359 -7.93 25.74 -19.19
N VAL A 360 -6.67 25.75 -19.63
CA VAL A 360 -5.79 26.95 -19.57
C VAL A 360 -6.32 28.06 -20.49
N ALA A 361 -6.76 27.73 -21.69
CA ALA A 361 -7.35 28.71 -22.60
C ALA A 361 -8.60 29.40 -22.00
N ILE A 362 -9.44 28.64 -21.26
CA ILE A 362 -10.56 29.23 -20.52
C ILE A 362 -10.05 30.11 -19.38
N GLY A 363 -9.02 29.69 -18.65
CA GLY A 363 -8.42 30.48 -17.58
C GLY A 363 -7.83 31.81 -18.06
N GLU A 364 -7.16 31.81 -19.22
CA GLU A 364 -6.62 33.01 -19.86
C GLU A 364 -7.73 33.99 -20.27
N GLU A 365 -8.82 33.48 -20.83
CA GLU A 365 -9.98 34.33 -21.19
C GLU A 365 -10.62 34.95 -19.96
N ILE A 366 -10.81 34.20 -18.90
CA ILE A 366 -11.35 34.69 -17.63
C ILE A 366 -10.45 35.80 -17.06
N ALA A 367 -9.13 35.65 -17.14
CA ALA A 367 -8.17 36.63 -16.66
C ALA A 367 -8.16 37.92 -17.51
N THR A 368 -8.36 37.81 -18.83
CA THR A 368 -8.34 38.97 -19.76
C THR A 368 -9.66 39.70 -19.79
N SER A 369 -10.78 39.03 -19.51
CA SER A 369 -12.12 39.67 -19.53
C SER A 369 -12.38 40.61 -18.36
N GLY A 370 -11.44 40.74 -17.41
CA GLY A 370 -11.54 41.62 -16.25
C GLY A 370 -12.56 41.18 -15.21
N ASP A 371 -12.48 41.78 -14.03
CA ASP A 371 -13.36 41.48 -12.89
C ASP A 371 -14.84 41.69 -13.27
N PRO A 372 -15.67 40.65 -13.28
CA PRO A 372 -17.11 40.78 -13.55
C PRO A 372 -17.83 41.70 -12.57
N SER A 373 -17.19 42.08 -11.46
CA SER A 373 -17.73 42.98 -10.45
C SER A 373 -17.66 44.45 -10.82
N THR A 374 -16.88 44.84 -11.86
CA THR A 374 -16.68 46.24 -12.26
C THR A 374 -17.30 46.62 -13.61
N GLY A 375 -17.92 45.65 -14.32
CA GLY A 375 -18.56 45.90 -15.62
C GLY A 375 -19.87 46.65 -15.48
N SER A 376 -19.96 47.84 -16.08
CA SER A 376 -21.17 48.65 -16.31
C SER A 376 -22.10 47.97 -17.34
N GLY A 377 -22.49 46.73 -17.10
CA GLY A 377 -23.42 45.97 -17.94
C GLY A 377 -24.54 45.42 -17.08
N THR A 378 -25.73 45.85 -17.33
CA THR A 378 -27.07 45.44 -16.87
C THR A 378 -27.14 44.56 -15.60
N PRO A 379 -27.89 44.99 -14.56
CA PRO A 379 -28.06 44.21 -13.33
C PRO A 379 -28.95 43.00 -13.62
N GLY A 380 -28.33 41.84 -13.85
CA GLY A 380 -29.05 40.60 -14.16
C GLY A 380 -28.31 39.31 -13.99
N THR A 381 -26.98 39.33 -13.90
CA THR A 381 -26.15 38.12 -13.76
C THR A 381 -25.11 38.28 -12.66
N ALA A 382 -25.56 38.44 -11.41
CA ALA A 382 -24.71 38.17 -10.26
C ALA A 382 -24.48 36.65 -10.28
N GLY A 383 -23.27 36.23 -10.65
CA GLY A 383 -22.85 34.83 -10.52
C GLY A 383 -23.07 34.35 -9.09
N THR A 384 -23.32 33.05 -8.92
CA THR A 384 -23.49 32.48 -7.56
C THR A 384 -22.30 32.89 -6.68
N ALA A 385 -22.50 33.02 -5.37
CA ALA A 385 -21.41 33.34 -4.44
C ALA A 385 -20.22 32.35 -4.60
N GLU A 386 -20.51 31.15 -5.03
CA GLU A 386 -19.56 30.10 -5.31
C GLU A 386 -18.72 30.36 -6.57
N PHE A 387 -19.33 30.89 -7.63
CA PHE A 387 -18.62 31.27 -8.84
C PHE A 387 -17.65 32.43 -8.58
N THR A 388 -18.10 33.43 -7.80
CA THR A 388 -17.26 34.58 -7.40
C THR A 388 -16.06 34.11 -6.55
N LEU A 389 -16.27 33.17 -5.64
CA LEU A 389 -15.19 32.57 -4.83
C LEU A 389 -14.17 31.84 -5.72
N TRP A 390 -14.63 31.12 -6.73
CA TRP A 390 -13.75 30.48 -7.69
C TRP A 390 -12.88 31.46 -8.46
N LEU A 391 -13.46 32.53 -8.98
CA LEU A 391 -12.72 33.55 -9.71
C LEU A 391 -11.67 34.25 -8.84
N SER A 392 -12.00 34.57 -7.59
CA SER A 392 -11.04 35.17 -6.66
C SER A 392 -9.87 34.23 -6.34
N LYS A 393 -10.13 32.91 -6.25
CA LYS A 393 -9.10 31.93 -6.01
C LYS A 393 -8.19 31.72 -7.23
N LEU A 394 -8.75 31.77 -8.43
CA LEU A 394 -7.96 31.72 -9.67
C LEU A 394 -7.02 32.92 -9.79
N ALA A 395 -7.51 34.14 -9.56
CA ALA A 395 -6.70 35.33 -9.56
C ALA A 395 -5.52 35.23 -8.57
N PHE A 396 -5.80 34.82 -7.34
CA PHE A 396 -4.76 34.62 -6.33
C PHE A 396 -3.68 33.59 -6.74
N LEU A 397 -4.05 32.49 -7.43
CA LEU A 397 -3.11 31.49 -7.90
C LEU A 397 -2.31 31.96 -9.13
N GLN A 398 -2.92 32.77 -10.01
CA GLN A 398 -2.24 33.35 -11.16
C GLN A 398 -1.12 34.31 -10.76
N GLU A 399 -1.27 35.07 -9.69
CA GLU A 399 -0.21 35.97 -9.18
C GLU A 399 1.06 35.19 -8.72
N ARG A 400 0.96 33.89 -8.53
CA ARG A 400 2.02 33.00 -8.03
C ARG A 400 2.55 32.01 -9.08
N HIS A 401 2.34 32.26 -10.34
CA HIS A 401 2.67 31.37 -11.47
C HIS A 401 4.16 31.03 -11.62
N GLU A 402 5.06 31.71 -10.94
CA GLU A 402 6.50 31.36 -10.91
C GLU A 402 6.78 30.08 -10.11
N ASN A 403 5.86 29.62 -9.27
CA ASN A 403 5.99 28.40 -8.49
C ASN A 403 5.32 27.23 -9.23
N PRO A 404 6.05 26.14 -9.61
CA PRO A 404 5.48 24.98 -10.29
C PRO A 404 4.29 24.35 -9.55
N VAL A 405 4.34 24.29 -8.22
CA VAL A 405 3.24 23.75 -7.40
C VAL A 405 1.99 24.63 -7.51
N ALA A 406 2.15 25.95 -7.62
CA ALA A 406 1.03 26.85 -7.82
C ALA A 406 0.40 26.68 -9.21
N VAL A 407 1.19 26.38 -10.23
CA VAL A 407 0.71 26.11 -11.60
C VAL A 407 -0.16 24.84 -11.64
N ASP A 408 0.28 23.78 -11.01
CA ASP A 408 -0.49 22.53 -10.98
C ASP A 408 -1.77 22.67 -10.14
N THR A 409 -1.69 23.37 -9.01
CA THR A 409 -2.87 23.74 -8.21
C THR A 409 -3.85 24.61 -9.01
N TYR A 410 -3.34 25.56 -9.80
CA TYR A 410 -4.16 26.40 -10.68
C TYR A 410 -4.93 25.57 -11.71
N LYS A 411 -4.26 24.61 -12.38
CA LYS A 411 -4.92 23.70 -13.33
C LYS A 411 -6.01 22.86 -12.66
N THR A 412 -5.74 22.37 -11.45
CA THR A 412 -6.73 21.60 -10.67
C THR A 412 -7.96 22.44 -10.33
N VAL A 413 -7.76 23.66 -9.84
CA VAL A 413 -8.86 24.58 -9.50
C VAL A 413 -9.62 25.02 -10.76
N LEU A 414 -8.94 25.21 -11.88
CA LEU A 414 -9.58 25.45 -13.18
C LEU A 414 -10.52 24.32 -13.56
N LEU A 415 -10.02 23.09 -13.55
CA LEU A 415 -10.83 21.91 -13.90
C LEU A 415 -12.04 21.75 -12.97
N GLN A 416 -11.82 21.85 -11.64
CA GLN A 416 -12.91 21.81 -10.66
C GLN A 416 -13.99 22.84 -10.94
N GLY A 417 -13.59 24.10 -11.15
CA GLY A 417 -14.54 25.17 -11.36
C GLY A 417 -15.26 25.07 -12.70
N ILE A 418 -14.58 24.65 -13.77
CA ILE A 418 -15.19 24.44 -15.09
C ILE A 418 -16.26 23.34 -15.02
N LEU A 419 -15.95 22.22 -14.35
CA LEU A 419 -16.92 21.11 -14.21
C LEU A 419 -18.10 21.49 -13.32
N LYS A 420 -17.87 22.31 -12.29
CA LYS A 420 -18.88 22.70 -11.30
C LYS A 420 -19.77 23.84 -11.80
N ASN A 421 -19.20 24.84 -12.47
CA ASN A 421 -19.90 26.03 -12.96
C ASN A 421 -20.14 25.97 -14.47
N TYR A 422 -20.40 24.79 -14.99
CA TYR A 422 -20.56 24.55 -16.43
C TYR A 422 -21.64 25.43 -17.08
N THR A 423 -22.78 25.59 -16.41
CA THR A 423 -23.93 26.34 -16.92
C THR A 423 -23.63 27.85 -16.99
N GLU A 424 -23.04 28.38 -15.93
CA GLU A 424 -22.64 29.81 -15.86
C GLU A 424 -21.60 30.14 -16.94
N LEU A 425 -20.57 29.29 -17.05
CA LEU A 425 -19.51 29.46 -18.05
C LEU A 425 -20.04 29.39 -19.48
N SER A 426 -21.00 28.51 -19.76
CA SER A 426 -21.57 28.42 -21.11
C SER A 426 -22.25 29.69 -21.59
N SER A 427 -22.71 30.53 -20.66
CA SER A 427 -23.34 31.84 -20.98
C SER A 427 -22.37 33.01 -20.97
N LEU A 428 -21.23 32.90 -20.29
CA LEU A 428 -20.26 33.97 -20.10
C LEU A 428 -19.12 33.96 -21.12
N LEU A 429 -18.72 32.75 -21.58
CA LEU A 429 -17.59 32.60 -22.49
C LEU A 429 -17.98 32.92 -23.94
N PRO A 430 -17.01 33.44 -24.74
CA PRO A 430 -17.17 33.56 -26.18
C PRO A 430 -17.56 32.19 -26.79
N GLU A 431 -18.40 32.21 -27.84
CA GLU A 431 -18.96 31.01 -28.48
C GLU A 431 -17.91 29.92 -28.76
N LYS A 432 -16.74 30.33 -29.25
CA LYS A 432 -15.62 29.41 -29.55
C LYS A 432 -15.10 28.68 -28.32
N LEU A 433 -15.00 29.32 -27.18
CA LEU A 433 -14.54 28.74 -25.92
C LEU A 433 -15.68 27.98 -25.22
N ALA A 434 -16.90 28.48 -25.27
CA ALA A 434 -18.07 27.75 -24.77
C ALA A 434 -18.24 26.38 -25.47
N ALA A 435 -17.94 26.31 -26.78
CA ALA A 435 -17.93 25.06 -27.51
C ALA A 435 -16.89 24.03 -27.02
N SER A 436 -15.87 24.46 -26.26
CA SER A 436 -14.87 23.57 -25.67
C SER A 436 -15.33 22.91 -24.35
N LEU A 437 -16.35 23.45 -23.67
CA LEU A 437 -16.84 22.92 -22.41
C LEU A 437 -17.31 21.45 -22.49
N PRO A 438 -18.13 21.05 -23.49
CA PRO A 438 -18.49 19.64 -23.69
C PRO A 438 -17.28 18.75 -23.96
N LEU A 439 -16.26 19.28 -24.66
CA LEU A 439 -15.02 18.52 -24.94
C LEU A 439 -14.23 18.28 -23.66
N ILE A 440 -14.12 19.28 -22.77
CA ILE A 440 -13.48 19.15 -21.46
C ILE A 440 -14.18 18.08 -20.62
N LYS A 441 -15.50 18.12 -20.55
CA LYS A 441 -16.28 17.12 -19.82
C LYS A 441 -16.05 15.69 -20.34
N ASN A 442 -16.08 15.52 -21.65
CA ASN A 442 -15.86 14.21 -22.27
C ASN A 442 -14.40 13.73 -22.08
N LEU A 443 -13.42 14.64 -22.24
CA LEU A 443 -12.00 14.33 -21.97
C LEU A 443 -11.79 13.90 -20.53
N SER A 444 -12.34 14.63 -19.56
CA SER A 444 -12.21 14.28 -18.14
C SER A 444 -12.80 12.90 -17.87
N SER A 445 -14.00 12.59 -18.38
CA SER A 445 -14.63 11.29 -18.22
C SER A 445 -13.79 10.16 -18.84
N LEU A 446 -13.20 10.40 -20.01
CA LEU A 446 -12.35 9.43 -20.70
C LEU A 446 -11.03 9.19 -19.94
N ILE A 447 -10.42 10.25 -19.41
CA ILE A 447 -9.19 10.17 -18.62
C ILE A 447 -9.44 9.40 -17.31
N PHE A 448 -10.54 9.68 -16.62
CA PHE A 448 -10.90 8.97 -15.39
C PHE A 448 -11.11 7.47 -15.66
N ALA A 449 -11.88 7.13 -16.70
CA ALA A 449 -12.10 5.73 -17.06
C ALA A 449 -10.82 5.01 -17.52
N ALA A 450 -9.90 5.73 -18.18
CA ALA A 450 -8.58 5.19 -18.53
C ALA A 450 -7.71 4.95 -17.28
N ALA A 451 -7.74 5.86 -16.30
CA ALA A 451 -7.04 5.67 -15.02
C ALA A 451 -7.61 4.46 -14.23
N GLU A 452 -8.93 4.28 -14.24
CA GLU A 452 -9.59 3.12 -13.62
C GLU A 452 -9.12 1.79 -14.24
N ALA A 453 -8.80 1.76 -15.53
CA ALA A 453 -8.22 0.57 -16.16
C ALA A 453 -6.86 0.17 -15.55
N ALA A 454 -6.10 1.14 -15.03
CA ALA A 454 -4.90 0.90 -14.22
C ALA A 454 -5.20 0.69 -12.72
N ARG A 455 -6.47 0.63 -12.32
CA ARG A 455 -6.94 0.57 -10.92
C ARG A 455 -6.57 1.83 -10.12
N VAL A 456 -6.54 2.98 -10.79
CA VAL A 456 -6.36 4.30 -10.17
C VAL A 456 -7.67 5.06 -10.24
N TYR A 457 -8.25 5.35 -9.10
CA TYR A 457 -9.55 5.97 -8.92
C TYR A 457 -9.35 7.42 -8.46
N ILE A 458 -9.71 8.37 -9.31
CA ILE A 458 -9.49 9.79 -9.05
C ILE A 458 -10.76 10.39 -8.44
N LEU A 459 -10.61 11.20 -7.40
CA LEU A 459 -11.71 11.92 -6.76
C LEU A 459 -12.17 13.08 -7.66
N HIS A 460 -13.23 12.86 -8.43
CA HIS A 460 -13.71 13.79 -9.48
C HIS A 460 -14.06 15.19 -8.96
N LYS A 461 -14.47 15.34 -7.69
CA LYS A 461 -14.78 16.64 -7.09
C LYS A 461 -13.54 17.42 -6.60
N GLY A 462 -12.37 16.77 -6.57
CA GLY A 462 -11.12 17.35 -6.10
C GLY A 462 -10.41 16.49 -5.06
N CYS A 463 -10.73 16.66 -3.81
CA CYS A 463 -10.24 15.86 -2.68
C CYS A 463 -11.40 15.31 -1.85
N ILE A 464 -11.11 14.46 -0.87
CA ILE A 464 -12.15 13.78 -0.08
C ILE A 464 -13.03 14.76 0.68
N GLU A 465 -12.48 15.90 1.13
CA GLU A 465 -13.21 16.93 1.85
C GLU A 465 -14.34 17.57 1.03
N HIS A 466 -14.29 17.52 -0.30
CA HIS A 466 -15.38 17.97 -1.18
C HIS A 466 -16.60 17.06 -1.21
N TYR A 467 -16.51 15.91 -0.55
CA TYR A 467 -17.62 14.96 -0.38
C TYR A 467 -18.24 15.05 1.01
N TYR A 468 -17.67 15.85 1.91
CA TYR A 468 -18.18 16.02 3.27
C TYR A 468 -19.53 16.74 3.26
N THR A 469 -20.38 16.39 4.23
CA THR A 469 -21.76 16.88 4.28
C THR A 469 -21.91 18.11 5.16
N ARG A 470 -21.03 18.29 6.15
CA ARG A 470 -21.08 19.38 7.12
C ARG A 470 -20.17 20.55 6.81
N SER A 471 -19.20 20.37 5.92
CA SER A 471 -18.27 21.42 5.55
C SER A 471 -18.52 21.93 4.13
N THR A 472 -18.63 23.23 3.99
CA THR A 472 -18.65 23.88 2.68
C THR A 472 -17.22 24.13 2.21
N VAL A 473 -16.58 23.09 1.68
CA VAL A 473 -15.27 23.22 1.02
C VAL A 473 -15.52 23.31 -0.48
N ASN A 474 -15.08 24.39 -1.11
CA ASN A 474 -15.45 24.66 -2.48
C ASN A 474 -14.36 24.25 -3.49
N TYR A 475 -13.10 24.56 -3.23
CA TYR A 475 -11.98 24.33 -4.16
C TYR A 475 -10.68 23.98 -3.44
N MET A 476 -9.79 23.24 -4.09
CA MET A 476 -8.44 22.94 -3.59
C MET A 476 -7.55 24.20 -3.55
N PRO A 477 -6.48 24.22 -2.73
CA PRO A 477 -6.23 23.31 -1.62
C PRO A 477 -7.16 23.57 -0.43
N VAL A 478 -7.37 22.52 0.37
CA VAL A 478 -8.21 22.60 1.57
C VAL A 478 -7.33 22.77 2.81
N SER A 479 -7.67 23.72 3.66
CA SER A 479 -7.01 23.94 4.96
C SER A 479 -7.84 23.39 6.11
N GLY A 480 -7.18 23.01 7.21
CA GLY A 480 -7.88 22.52 8.41
C GLY A 480 -8.53 21.13 8.24
N LYS A 481 -7.95 20.28 7.39
CA LYS A 481 -8.46 18.95 7.05
C LYS A 481 -8.81 18.11 8.28
N ASP A 482 -7.97 18.10 9.32
CA ASP A 482 -8.20 17.34 10.56
C ASP A 482 -9.47 17.76 11.31
N LYS A 483 -9.76 19.07 11.36
CA LYS A 483 -10.97 19.60 11.99
C LYS A 483 -12.20 19.19 11.20
N LEU A 484 -12.18 19.40 9.88
CA LEU A 484 -13.26 19.03 8.98
C LEU A 484 -13.56 17.53 9.06
N PHE A 485 -12.51 16.72 9.09
CA PHE A 485 -12.64 15.27 9.21
C PHE A 485 -13.28 14.84 10.53
N ARG A 486 -12.92 15.45 11.67
CA ARG A 486 -13.54 15.12 12.97
C ARG A 486 -15.04 15.44 12.97
N GLU A 487 -15.43 16.62 12.49
CA GLU A 487 -16.83 17.01 12.39
C GLU A 487 -17.64 16.05 11.49
N GLU A 488 -17.01 15.56 10.43
CA GLU A 488 -17.61 14.62 9.49
C GLU A 488 -17.68 13.19 10.06
N LEU A 489 -16.66 12.78 10.82
CA LEU A 489 -16.63 11.49 11.51
C LEU A 489 -17.75 11.38 12.54
N ASP A 490 -17.99 12.45 13.33
CA ASP A 490 -19.10 12.52 14.27
C ASP A 490 -20.44 12.30 13.54
N PHE A 491 -20.61 12.91 12.36
CA PHE A 491 -21.79 12.69 11.54
C PHE A 491 -21.96 11.24 11.09
N ILE A 492 -20.89 10.56 10.65
CA ILE A 492 -20.93 9.16 10.22
C ILE A 492 -21.29 8.26 11.39
N MET A 493 -20.69 8.49 12.56
CA MET A 493 -20.90 7.65 13.75
C MET A 493 -22.30 7.81 14.33
N ASP A 494 -22.86 9.02 14.32
CA ASP A 494 -24.17 9.33 14.92
C ASP A 494 -25.34 9.06 13.96
N SER A 495 -25.07 8.90 12.68
CA SER A 495 -26.12 8.79 11.66
C SER A 495 -26.58 7.35 11.44
N ARG A 496 -27.85 7.20 11.04
CA ARG A 496 -28.39 5.89 10.62
C ARG A 496 -27.67 5.40 9.35
N PRO A 497 -27.36 4.11 9.22
CA PRO A 497 -26.65 3.55 8.07
C PRO A 497 -27.21 3.94 6.70
N LYS A 498 -28.52 4.01 6.55
CA LYS A 498 -29.17 4.45 5.30
C LYS A 498 -28.87 5.90 4.94
N LEU A 499 -28.68 6.77 5.93
CA LEU A 499 -28.38 8.19 5.73
C LEU A 499 -26.93 8.33 5.29
N VAL A 500 -26.01 7.66 5.97
CA VAL A 500 -24.57 7.62 5.61
C VAL A 500 -24.42 7.14 4.16
N ARG A 501 -25.05 6.01 3.82
CA ARG A 501 -24.99 5.47 2.45
C ARG A 501 -25.49 6.48 1.40
N LYS A 502 -26.60 7.16 1.68
CA LYS A 502 -27.16 8.16 0.76
C LYS A 502 -26.21 9.37 0.56
N HIS A 503 -25.59 9.85 1.64
CA HIS A 503 -24.73 11.03 1.57
C HIS A 503 -23.37 10.73 0.88
N TYR A 504 -22.80 9.56 1.16
CA TYR A 504 -21.51 9.16 0.61
C TYR A 504 -21.62 8.19 -0.57
N GLU A 505 -22.78 8.11 -1.21
CA GLU A 505 -23.02 7.23 -2.37
C GLU A 505 -21.90 7.30 -3.41
N PRO A 506 -21.38 8.49 -3.82
CA PRO A 506 -20.29 8.56 -4.80
C PRO A 506 -18.98 7.94 -4.30
N LEU A 507 -18.63 8.09 -3.01
CA LEU A 507 -17.44 7.47 -2.43
C LEU A 507 -17.60 5.97 -2.23
N ILE A 508 -18.80 5.54 -1.84
CA ILE A 508 -19.12 4.12 -1.70
C ILE A 508 -19.07 3.42 -3.06
N PHE A 509 -19.62 4.04 -4.11
CA PHE A 509 -19.53 3.52 -5.47
C PHE A 509 -18.08 3.40 -5.97
N LEU A 510 -17.24 4.39 -5.65
CA LEU A 510 -15.80 4.36 -5.94
C LEU A 510 -15.11 3.22 -5.18
N LEU A 511 -15.46 2.99 -3.91
CA LEU A 511 -14.97 1.85 -3.14
C LEU A 511 -15.45 0.52 -3.72
N GLU A 512 -16.68 0.42 -4.19
CA GLU A 512 -17.22 -0.78 -4.88
C GLU A 512 -16.39 -1.10 -6.12
N ALA A 513 -16.08 -0.09 -6.94
CA ALA A 513 -15.19 -0.24 -8.09
C ALA A 513 -13.77 -0.65 -7.66
N ALA A 514 -13.22 0.01 -6.64
CA ALA A 514 -11.87 -0.29 -6.14
C ALA A 514 -11.77 -1.67 -5.46
N THR A 515 -12.84 -2.22 -4.90
CA THR A 515 -12.85 -3.55 -4.27
C THR A 515 -13.26 -4.66 -5.23
N SER A 516 -13.77 -4.34 -6.42
CA SER A 516 -14.13 -5.35 -7.43
C SER A 516 -12.90 -6.17 -7.86
N LYS A 517 -13.08 -7.50 -7.97
CA LYS A 517 -12.03 -8.44 -8.37
C LYS A 517 -11.75 -8.42 -9.85
#